data_f93dfeaf72effdbc9903858c9d10c0ea
#
_entry.id   f93dfeaf72effdbc9903858c9d10c0ea
#
_cell.length_a   1.000
_cell.length_b   1.000
_cell.length_c   1.000
_cell.angle_alpha   90.00
_cell.angle_beta   90.00
_cell.angle_gamma   90.00
#
_symmetry.space_group_name_H-M   'P 1'
#
loop_
_entity.id
_entity.type
_entity.pdbx_description
1 polymer ?
#
loop_
_entity_poly.entity_id
_entity_poly.type
_entity_poly.pdbx_seq_one_letter_code
_entity_poly.pdbx_strand_id
1 'polypeptide(L)'
;MVIRILALPNSLLLHEFDAVFRAVLGWDHIGFLFRIHGQEFHSFRRATRAMTLREFQLRPTETFLYTCGAVDLWEWEIRLLDEEPGSVGDDAPLCLGGRGAAPPQFCGGPTGYRLMLKRQKMGEAMRTPTQVEADLGMLAAADPEVPPENWRCYREILREGFESIDRRLQEYGPLEPERFSLEEANNRLARREDLMRWRRV
;
A
#
# COMPACT_ATOMS: atom_id res chain seq x y z
N MET A 1 11.30 2.67 0.58
CA MET A 1 10.61 1.91 1.65
C MET A 1 9.65 2.86 2.35
N VAL A 2 8.42 2.43 2.61
CA VAL A 2 7.39 3.22 3.32
C VAL A 2 7.30 2.73 4.76
N ILE A 3 7.41 3.64 5.71
CA ILE A 3 7.34 3.36 7.15
C ILE A 3 6.31 4.28 7.77
N ARG A 4 5.55 3.78 8.76
CA ARG A 4 4.67 4.55 9.64
C ARG A 4 4.87 4.07 11.07
N ILE A 5 5.03 5.01 11.99
CA ILE A 5 5.12 4.75 13.44
C ILE A 5 3.83 5.26 14.05
N LEU A 6 3.09 4.38 14.70
CA LEU A 6 1.76 4.67 15.22
C LEU A 6 1.72 4.41 16.72
N ALA A 7 1.11 5.30 17.47
CA ALA A 7 0.63 5.03 18.82
C ALA A 7 -0.84 4.60 18.72
N LEU A 8 -1.15 3.44 19.25
CA LEU A 8 -2.47 2.82 19.16
C LEU A 8 -2.93 2.35 20.53
N PRO A 9 -4.20 2.58 20.92
CA PRO A 9 -4.77 1.97 22.10
C PRO A 9 -4.82 0.44 21.93
N ASN A 10 -4.48 -0.31 22.97
CA ASN A 10 -4.52 -1.78 22.92
C ASN A 10 -5.95 -2.34 22.84
N SER A 11 -6.95 -1.52 23.20
CA SER A 11 -8.38 -1.80 23.03
C SER A 11 -8.90 -1.54 21.62
N LEU A 12 -8.02 -1.14 20.68
CA LEU A 12 -8.37 -0.89 19.28
C LEU A 12 -8.85 -2.18 18.62
N LEU A 13 -10.00 -2.11 17.96
CA LEU A 13 -10.55 -3.23 17.20
C LEU A 13 -9.81 -3.43 15.88
N LEU A 14 -9.73 -4.64 15.36
CA LEU A 14 -9.03 -4.91 14.10
C LEU A 14 -9.58 -4.09 12.91
N HIS A 15 -10.88 -3.83 12.86
CA HIS A 15 -11.43 -2.98 11.80
C HIS A 15 -11.09 -1.50 11.99
N GLU A 16 -10.89 -1.05 13.23
CA GLU A 16 -10.40 0.31 13.50
C GLU A 16 -8.91 0.44 13.20
N PHE A 17 -8.12 -0.62 13.49
CA PHE A 17 -6.73 -0.68 13.05
C PHE A 17 -6.63 -0.51 11.53
N ASP A 18 -7.45 -1.25 10.77
CA ASP A 18 -7.56 -1.07 9.32
C ASP A 18 -7.90 0.39 8.95
N ALA A 19 -8.86 1.00 9.64
CA ALA A 19 -9.23 2.39 9.40
C ALA A 19 -8.09 3.38 9.69
N VAL A 20 -7.35 3.18 10.79
CA VAL A 20 -6.16 3.98 11.14
C VAL A 20 -5.10 3.84 10.06
N PHE A 21 -4.78 2.60 9.67
CA PHE A 21 -3.75 2.32 8.70
C PHE A 21 -4.05 2.95 7.33
N ARG A 22 -5.29 2.79 6.86
CA ARG A 22 -5.74 3.43 5.62
C ARG A 22 -5.71 4.96 5.70
N ALA A 23 -6.12 5.54 6.84
CA ALA A 23 -6.06 6.99 7.03
C ALA A 23 -4.64 7.53 6.90
N VAL A 24 -3.65 6.90 7.53
CA VAL A 24 -2.25 7.38 7.46
C VAL A 24 -1.63 7.19 6.08
N LEU A 25 -2.14 6.25 5.28
CA LEU A 25 -1.74 6.07 3.89
C LEU A 25 -2.53 6.97 2.93
N GLY A 26 -3.68 7.50 3.33
CA GLY A 26 -4.59 8.25 2.46
C GLY A 26 -5.38 7.34 1.50
N TRP A 27 -5.72 6.13 1.95
CA TRP A 27 -6.44 5.12 1.17
C TRP A 27 -7.90 4.98 1.59
N ASP A 28 -8.75 4.57 0.65
CA ASP A 28 -10.14 4.23 0.89
C ASP A 28 -10.29 2.75 1.31
N HIS A 29 -11.54 2.35 1.63
CA HIS A 29 -11.81 0.99 2.09
C HIS A 29 -11.75 -0.03 0.97
N ILE A 30 -11.03 -1.15 1.19
CA ILE A 30 -10.85 -2.24 0.23
C ILE A 30 -10.78 -3.63 0.86
N GLY A 31 -11.17 -3.76 2.11
CA GLY A 31 -11.05 -5.01 2.86
C GLY A 31 -9.63 -5.27 3.39
N PHE A 32 -9.54 -6.14 4.37
CA PHE A 32 -8.28 -6.48 5.02
C PHE A 32 -8.19 -7.97 5.38
N LEU A 33 -6.96 -8.40 5.55
CA LEU A 33 -6.57 -9.67 6.12
C LEU A 33 -5.41 -9.43 7.08
N PHE A 34 -5.56 -9.83 8.34
CA PHE A 34 -4.45 -9.95 9.27
C PHE A 34 -3.99 -11.39 9.36
N ARG A 35 -2.68 -11.61 9.41
CA ARG A 35 -2.09 -12.90 9.72
C ARG A 35 -1.27 -12.75 11.00
N ILE A 36 -1.82 -13.20 12.13
CA ILE A 36 -1.26 -13.06 13.47
C ILE A 36 -1.10 -14.46 14.06
N HIS A 37 0.07 -14.79 14.61
CA HIS A 37 0.39 -16.12 15.17
C HIS A 37 0.04 -17.28 14.22
N GLY A 38 0.24 -17.09 12.91
CA GLY A 38 -0.08 -18.08 11.88
C GLY A 38 -1.57 -18.26 11.57
N GLN A 39 -2.46 -17.49 12.22
CA GLN A 39 -3.90 -17.51 11.96
C GLN A 39 -4.34 -16.33 11.10
N GLU A 40 -5.38 -16.54 10.30
CA GLU A 40 -5.92 -15.54 9.38
C GLU A 40 -7.23 -14.94 9.89
N PHE A 41 -7.29 -13.60 9.87
CA PHE A 41 -8.42 -12.79 10.34
C PHE A 41 -8.92 -11.89 9.21
N HIS A 42 -10.00 -12.32 8.57
CA HIS A 42 -10.55 -11.66 7.39
C HIS A 42 -11.62 -10.62 7.74
N SER A 43 -11.63 -9.49 7.03
CA SER A 43 -12.58 -8.39 7.21
C SER A 43 -14.06 -8.75 7.05
N PHE A 44 -14.38 -9.78 6.26
CA PHE A 44 -15.75 -10.23 6.04
C PHE A 44 -16.32 -11.06 7.21
N ARG A 45 -15.47 -11.52 8.13
CA ARG A 45 -15.93 -12.26 9.32
C ARG A 45 -16.27 -11.27 10.43
N ARG A 46 -17.54 -11.28 10.88
CA ARG A 46 -18.02 -10.40 11.96
C ARG A 46 -17.22 -10.55 13.24
N ALA A 47 -16.87 -11.79 13.62
CA ALA A 47 -16.05 -12.06 14.80
C ALA A 47 -14.68 -11.35 14.72
N THR A 48 -13.99 -11.43 13.59
CA THR A 48 -12.70 -10.75 13.36
C THR A 48 -12.80 -9.24 13.59
N ARG A 49 -13.87 -8.61 13.13
CA ARG A 49 -14.04 -7.17 13.25
C ARG A 49 -14.22 -6.70 14.71
N ALA A 50 -14.70 -7.57 15.58
CA ALA A 50 -14.92 -7.30 17.01
C ALA A 50 -13.72 -7.62 17.90
N MET A 51 -12.66 -8.22 17.35
CA MET A 51 -11.45 -8.56 18.11
C MET A 51 -10.58 -7.31 18.34
N THR A 52 -9.97 -7.22 19.51
CA THR A 52 -9.06 -6.14 19.89
C THR A 52 -7.61 -6.56 19.71
N LEU A 53 -6.71 -5.58 19.57
CA LEU A 53 -5.26 -5.85 19.53
C LEU A 53 -4.77 -6.54 20.82
N ARG A 54 -5.34 -6.17 21.97
CA ARG A 54 -5.01 -6.77 23.28
C ARG A 54 -5.23 -8.28 23.35
N GLU A 55 -6.24 -8.80 22.66
CA GLU A 55 -6.55 -10.24 22.68
C GLU A 55 -5.44 -11.10 22.09
N PHE A 56 -4.58 -10.53 21.24
CA PHE A 56 -3.45 -11.24 20.65
C PHE A 56 -2.24 -11.34 21.57
N GLN A 57 -2.18 -10.58 22.65
CA GLN A 57 -1.06 -10.60 23.61
C GLN A 57 0.30 -10.51 22.92
N LEU A 58 0.41 -9.60 21.94
CA LEU A 58 1.63 -9.38 21.17
C LEU A 58 2.79 -8.98 22.09
N ARG A 59 3.97 -9.45 21.81
CA ARG A 59 5.18 -9.12 22.58
C ARG A 59 5.98 -8.02 21.90
N PRO A 60 6.76 -7.21 22.62
CA PRO A 60 7.69 -6.28 22.03
C PRO A 60 8.58 -6.97 20.97
N THR A 61 8.80 -6.31 19.85
CA THR A 61 9.49 -6.79 18.65
C THR A 61 8.76 -7.85 17.82
N GLU A 62 7.63 -8.36 18.29
CA GLU A 62 6.83 -9.30 17.53
C GLU A 62 6.26 -8.66 16.26
N THR A 63 6.17 -9.47 15.20
CA THR A 63 5.67 -9.03 13.90
C THR A 63 4.46 -9.84 13.46
N PHE A 64 3.58 -9.18 12.73
CA PHE A 64 2.48 -9.83 12.03
C PHE A 64 2.27 -9.16 10.67
N LEU A 65 1.51 -9.82 9.80
CA LEU A 65 1.25 -9.33 8.45
C LEU A 65 -0.15 -8.73 8.37
N TYR A 66 -0.24 -7.61 7.69
CA TYR A 66 -1.49 -6.98 7.31
C TYR A 66 -1.53 -6.85 5.80
N THR A 67 -2.53 -7.44 5.18
CA THR A 67 -2.76 -7.36 3.74
C THR A 67 -4.01 -6.56 3.49
N CYS A 68 -3.95 -5.60 2.59
CA CYS A 68 -5.08 -4.79 2.16
C CYS A 68 -5.12 -4.69 0.64
N GLY A 69 -6.33 -4.50 0.12
CA GLY A 69 -6.59 -4.45 -1.32
C GLY A 69 -7.49 -5.60 -1.78
N ALA A 70 -8.34 -5.32 -2.76
CA ALA A 70 -9.19 -6.33 -3.39
C ALA A 70 -8.54 -6.94 -4.63
N VAL A 71 -7.81 -6.13 -5.39
CA VAL A 71 -7.15 -6.51 -6.64
C VAL A 71 -5.64 -6.31 -6.52
N ASP A 72 -5.24 -5.14 -6.07
CA ASP A 72 -3.84 -4.75 -5.87
C ASP A 72 -3.44 -5.07 -4.43
N LEU A 73 -3.12 -6.32 -4.14
CA LEU A 73 -2.76 -6.74 -2.79
C LEU A 73 -1.46 -6.08 -2.33
N TRP A 74 -1.56 -5.34 -1.24
CA TRP A 74 -0.44 -4.77 -0.52
C TRP A 74 -0.25 -5.51 0.79
N GLU A 75 0.94 -6.06 1.01
CA GLU A 75 1.31 -6.70 2.25
C GLU A 75 2.25 -5.79 3.05
N TRP A 76 1.93 -5.62 4.33
CA TRP A 76 2.65 -4.79 5.26
C TRP A 76 3.09 -5.60 6.47
N GLU A 77 4.36 -5.52 6.82
CA GLU A 77 4.86 -6.04 8.08
C GLU A 77 4.58 -5.01 9.18
N ILE A 78 3.85 -5.44 10.19
CA ILE A 78 3.54 -4.65 11.38
C ILE A 78 4.39 -5.19 12.50
N ARG A 79 5.10 -4.31 13.21
CA ARG A 79 5.96 -4.66 14.33
C ARG A 79 5.56 -3.89 15.56
N LEU A 80 5.29 -4.59 16.65
CA LEU A 80 5.15 -3.96 17.96
C LEU A 80 6.53 -3.48 18.43
N LEU A 81 6.68 -2.19 18.69
CA LEU A 81 7.95 -1.63 19.16
C LEU A 81 8.05 -1.71 20.67
N ASP A 82 7.04 -1.21 21.37
CA ASP A 82 6.96 -1.18 22.82
C ASP A 82 5.50 -1.07 23.28
N GLU A 83 5.24 -1.41 24.54
CA GLU A 83 3.99 -1.12 25.23
C GLU A 83 4.30 -0.17 26.39
N GLU A 84 3.78 1.05 26.34
CA GLU A 84 3.89 1.97 27.45
C GLU A 84 2.79 1.70 28.50
N PRO A 85 3.14 1.26 29.72
CA PRO A 85 2.15 1.04 30.77
C PRO A 85 1.48 2.36 31.17
N GLY A 86 0.20 2.47 30.94
CA GLY A 86 -0.65 3.49 31.56
C GLY A 86 -0.85 4.81 30.80
N SER A 87 -0.23 5.04 29.65
CA SER A 87 -0.38 6.29 28.92
C SER A 87 -1.31 6.22 27.69
N VAL A 88 -1.62 5.03 27.20
CA VAL A 88 -2.32 4.84 25.89
C VAL A 88 -3.69 4.16 26.04
N GLY A 89 -4.20 3.98 27.27
CA GLY A 89 -5.44 3.23 27.50
C GLY A 89 -6.67 3.81 26.78
N ASP A 90 -6.77 5.13 26.68
CA ASP A 90 -7.94 5.84 26.16
C ASP A 90 -7.59 6.94 25.15
N ASP A 91 -6.35 7.05 24.71
CA ASP A 91 -5.95 8.07 23.75
C ASP A 91 -6.27 7.65 22.31
N ALA A 92 -6.71 8.63 21.52
CA ALA A 92 -7.00 8.42 20.10
C ALA A 92 -5.74 7.96 19.35
N PRO A 93 -5.89 7.10 18.31
CA PRO A 93 -4.80 6.71 17.43
C PRO A 93 -4.03 7.93 16.89
N LEU A 94 -2.70 7.86 16.93
CA LEU A 94 -1.82 8.95 16.52
C LEU A 94 -0.68 8.42 15.65
N CYS A 95 -0.36 9.13 14.58
CA CYS A 95 0.87 8.91 13.84
C CYS A 95 2.00 9.68 14.52
N LEU A 96 3.05 8.98 14.95
CA LEU A 96 4.22 9.56 15.61
C LEU A 96 5.34 9.91 14.62
N GLY A 97 5.35 9.28 13.45
CA GLY A 97 6.36 9.50 12.44
C GLY A 97 6.25 8.54 11.27
N GLY A 98 7.16 8.71 10.34
CA GLY A 98 7.22 7.84 9.17
C GLY A 98 8.25 8.27 8.15
N ARG A 99 8.34 7.50 7.08
CA ARG A 99 9.21 7.76 5.93
C ARG A 99 8.56 7.25 4.66
N GLY A 100 8.79 7.95 3.56
CA GLY A 100 8.35 7.60 2.23
C GLY A 100 6.86 7.85 1.99
N ALA A 101 6.52 8.26 0.78
CA ALA A 101 5.14 8.44 0.35
C ALA A 101 4.39 7.11 0.30
N ALA A 102 3.14 7.12 0.71
CA ALA A 102 2.26 6.00 0.44
C ALA A 102 2.11 5.82 -1.08
N PRO A 103 2.17 4.59 -1.60
CA PRO A 103 1.86 4.34 -2.99
C PRO A 103 0.43 4.77 -3.33
N PRO A 104 0.13 5.18 -4.57
CA PRO A 104 -1.26 5.35 -5.01
C PRO A 104 -2.04 4.05 -4.86
N GLN A 105 -3.27 4.13 -4.34
CA GLN A 105 -4.05 2.96 -3.95
C GLN A 105 -4.28 1.95 -5.08
N PHE A 106 -4.61 2.44 -6.29
CA PHE A 106 -4.96 1.61 -7.44
C PHE A 106 -3.87 1.61 -8.52
N CYS A 107 -2.61 1.61 -8.12
CA CYS A 107 -1.49 1.69 -9.04
C CYS A 107 -1.06 0.33 -9.64
N GLY A 108 -1.77 -0.76 -9.39
CA GLY A 108 -1.41 -2.12 -9.82
C GLY A 108 -0.51 -2.83 -8.81
N GLY A 109 -0.68 -2.52 -7.53
CA GLY A 109 0.05 -3.12 -6.42
C GLY A 109 1.55 -2.79 -6.42
N PRO A 110 2.37 -3.57 -5.68
CA PRO A 110 3.81 -3.35 -5.60
C PRO A 110 4.52 -3.38 -6.95
N THR A 111 4.03 -4.20 -7.88
CA THR A 111 4.61 -4.30 -9.21
C THR A 111 4.28 -3.08 -10.07
N GLY A 112 3.01 -2.68 -10.11
CA GLY A 112 2.57 -1.48 -10.83
C GLY A 112 3.26 -0.22 -10.31
N TYR A 113 3.36 -0.07 -8.99
CA TYR A 113 4.07 1.05 -8.38
C TYR A 113 5.55 1.10 -8.78
N ARG A 114 6.25 -0.04 -8.77
CA ARG A 114 7.66 -0.11 -9.24
C ARG A 114 7.81 0.28 -10.71
N LEU A 115 6.87 -0.15 -11.55
CA LEU A 115 6.87 0.22 -12.95
C LEU A 115 6.62 1.72 -13.15
N MET A 116 5.68 2.31 -12.42
CA MET A 116 5.44 3.75 -12.43
C MET A 116 6.69 4.54 -12.01
N LEU A 117 7.35 4.15 -10.90
CA LEU A 117 8.59 4.79 -10.46
C LEU A 117 9.72 4.66 -11.48
N LYS A 118 9.86 3.50 -12.11
CA LYS A 118 10.82 3.31 -13.20
C LYS A 118 10.50 4.23 -14.36
N ARG A 119 9.25 4.25 -14.79
CA ARG A 119 8.79 5.08 -15.92
C ARG A 119 9.03 6.56 -15.65
N GLN A 120 8.71 7.03 -14.45
CA GLN A 120 8.97 8.42 -14.06
C GLN A 120 10.47 8.76 -14.05
N LYS A 121 11.33 7.88 -13.49
CA LYS A 121 12.80 8.09 -13.47
C LYS A 121 13.42 8.09 -14.85
N MET A 122 12.87 7.35 -15.78
CA MET A 122 13.34 7.32 -17.16
C MET A 122 13.02 8.63 -17.88
N GLY A 123 12.05 9.41 -17.39
CA GLY A 123 11.78 10.78 -17.79
C GLY A 123 11.52 10.97 -19.30
N GLU A 124 11.68 12.20 -19.74
CA GLU A 124 11.55 12.61 -21.14
C GLU A 124 12.63 12.00 -22.08
N ALA A 125 13.72 11.49 -21.51
CA ALA A 125 14.76 10.78 -22.26
C ALA A 125 14.29 9.39 -22.76
N MET A 126 13.09 8.96 -22.36
CA MET A 126 12.58 7.69 -22.81
C MET A 126 11.98 7.75 -24.19
N ARG A 127 12.44 6.83 -24.98
CA ARG A 127 11.97 6.47 -26.31
C ARG A 127 10.45 6.45 -26.35
N THR A 128 9.90 7.02 -27.38
CA THR A 128 8.46 6.98 -27.64
C THR A 128 7.98 5.51 -27.66
N PRO A 129 6.71 5.22 -27.45
CA PRO A 129 6.17 3.87 -27.62
C PRO A 129 6.62 3.19 -28.89
N THR A 130 6.73 3.95 -30.00
CA THR A 130 7.23 3.49 -31.29
C THR A 130 8.71 3.08 -31.26
N GLN A 131 9.54 3.75 -30.46
CA GLN A 131 10.95 3.39 -30.28
C GLN A 131 11.11 2.14 -29.40
N VAL A 132 10.29 2.01 -28.38
CA VAL A 132 10.23 0.79 -27.56
C VAL A 132 9.77 -0.40 -28.41
N GLU A 133 8.77 -0.22 -29.24
CA GLU A 133 8.31 -1.23 -30.20
C GLU A 133 9.40 -1.66 -31.18
N ALA A 134 10.17 -0.69 -31.71
CA ALA A 134 11.26 -0.98 -32.59
C ALA A 134 12.40 -1.77 -31.91
N ASP A 135 12.75 -1.39 -30.67
CA ASP A 135 13.78 -2.09 -29.91
C ASP A 135 13.36 -3.48 -29.50
N LEU A 136 12.10 -3.64 -29.07
CA LEU A 136 11.52 -4.94 -28.78
C LEU A 136 11.46 -5.79 -30.02
N GLY A 137 11.15 -5.20 -31.17
CA GLY A 137 11.21 -5.87 -32.46
C GLY A 137 12.62 -6.38 -32.81
N MET A 138 13.67 -5.60 -32.48
CA MET A 138 15.07 -6.02 -32.68
C MET A 138 15.52 -7.10 -31.69
N LEU A 139 15.15 -6.95 -30.41
CA LEU A 139 15.43 -7.98 -29.40
C LEU A 139 14.74 -9.29 -29.74
N ALA A 140 13.58 -9.18 -30.27
CA ALA A 140 12.75 -10.24 -30.74
C ALA A 140 13.35 -11.02 -31.94
N ALA A 141 13.77 -10.32 -32.90
CA ALA A 141 14.44 -10.93 -34.08
C ALA A 141 15.76 -11.60 -33.69
N ALA A 142 16.31 -11.26 -32.50
CA ALA A 142 17.52 -11.83 -31.95
C ALA A 142 17.29 -13.07 -31.06
N ASP A 143 16.04 -13.36 -30.65
CA ASP A 143 15.70 -14.51 -29.81
C ASP A 143 15.09 -15.65 -30.65
N PRO A 144 15.85 -16.73 -30.94
CA PRO A 144 15.38 -17.82 -31.79
C PRO A 144 14.29 -18.70 -31.11
N GLU A 145 14.05 -18.54 -29.79
CA GLU A 145 13.08 -19.36 -29.06
C GLU A 145 11.65 -18.82 -29.14
N VAL A 146 11.43 -17.59 -29.59
CA VAL A 146 10.10 -16.99 -29.69
C VAL A 146 9.58 -17.04 -31.12
N PRO A 147 8.51 -17.80 -31.40
CA PRO A 147 7.95 -17.89 -32.75
C PRO A 147 7.47 -16.53 -33.27
N PRO A 148 7.76 -16.19 -34.52
CA PRO A 148 7.38 -14.89 -35.11
C PRO A 148 5.88 -14.58 -35.07
N GLU A 149 5.03 -15.59 -35.08
CA GLU A 149 3.58 -15.46 -34.95
C GLU A 149 3.12 -14.89 -33.61
N ASN A 150 3.90 -15.09 -32.54
CA ASN A 150 3.57 -14.60 -31.20
C ASN A 150 3.97 -13.13 -30.98
N TRP A 151 4.79 -12.56 -31.85
CA TRP A 151 5.31 -11.19 -31.72
C TRP A 151 4.25 -10.12 -31.77
N ARG A 152 3.21 -10.31 -32.56
CA ARG A 152 2.11 -9.36 -32.65
C ARG A 152 1.37 -9.25 -31.35
N CYS A 153 1.09 -10.38 -30.72
CA CYS A 153 0.43 -10.46 -29.41
C CYS A 153 1.31 -9.84 -28.32
N TYR A 154 2.61 -10.16 -28.27
CA TYR A 154 3.53 -9.60 -27.28
C TYR A 154 3.65 -8.08 -27.39
N ARG A 155 3.77 -7.54 -28.60
CA ARG A 155 3.81 -6.09 -28.83
C ARG A 155 2.53 -5.40 -28.36
N GLU A 156 1.40 -6.01 -28.60
CA GLU A 156 0.10 -5.48 -28.20
C GLU A 156 -0.03 -5.43 -26.66
N ILE A 157 0.32 -6.51 -25.99
CA ILE A 157 0.34 -6.59 -24.50
C ILE A 157 1.29 -5.56 -23.89
N LEU A 158 2.49 -5.40 -24.46
CA LEU A 158 3.46 -4.43 -23.97
C LEU A 158 3.00 -2.99 -24.19
N ARG A 159 2.43 -2.69 -25.36
CA ARG A 159 1.85 -1.37 -25.64
C ARG A 159 0.74 -1.02 -24.66
N GLU A 160 -0.23 -1.91 -24.45
CA GLU A 160 -1.32 -1.72 -23.50
C GLU A 160 -0.79 -1.54 -22.07
N GLY A 161 0.24 -2.30 -21.69
CA GLY A 161 0.91 -2.15 -20.41
C GLY A 161 1.53 -0.78 -20.21
N PHE A 162 2.26 -0.25 -21.21
CA PHE A 162 2.86 1.09 -21.17
C PHE A 162 1.79 2.18 -21.14
N GLU A 163 0.77 2.10 -21.99
CA GLU A 163 -0.34 3.06 -22.00
C GLU A 163 -1.07 3.09 -20.66
N SER A 164 -1.24 1.94 -20.01
CA SER A 164 -1.84 1.84 -18.68
C SER A 164 -0.99 2.52 -17.60
N ILE A 165 0.34 2.37 -17.65
CA ILE A 165 1.27 3.04 -16.75
C ILE A 165 1.25 4.55 -16.97
N ASP A 166 1.32 5.00 -18.20
CA ASP A 166 1.31 6.42 -18.55
C ASP A 166 0.00 7.08 -18.14
N ARG A 167 -1.14 6.41 -18.33
CA ARG A 167 -2.46 6.88 -17.86
C ARG A 167 -2.48 7.04 -16.33
N ARG A 168 -1.95 6.06 -15.60
CA ARG A 168 -1.86 6.15 -14.12
C ARG A 168 -0.95 7.30 -13.67
N LEU A 169 0.18 7.51 -14.32
CA LEU A 169 1.05 8.65 -14.04
C LEU A 169 0.38 9.99 -14.33
N GLN A 170 -0.45 10.07 -15.38
CA GLN A 170 -1.27 11.26 -15.64
C GLN A 170 -2.34 11.50 -14.58
N GLU A 171 -2.98 10.43 -14.10
CA GLU A 171 -4.02 10.49 -13.07
C GLU A 171 -3.46 10.89 -11.69
N TYR A 172 -2.35 10.27 -11.26
CA TYR A 172 -1.77 10.51 -9.94
C TYR A 172 -0.75 11.64 -9.90
N GLY A 173 -0.32 12.11 -11.05
CA GLY A 173 0.77 13.10 -11.16
C GLY A 173 2.15 12.52 -10.83
N PRO A 174 3.16 13.39 -10.71
CA PRO A 174 4.51 12.98 -10.36
C PRO A 174 4.58 12.32 -8.99
N LEU A 175 5.17 11.13 -8.94
CA LEU A 175 5.37 10.41 -7.68
C LEU A 175 6.56 11.00 -6.93
N GLU A 176 6.37 11.30 -5.66
CA GLU A 176 7.40 11.80 -4.74
C GLU A 176 7.69 10.75 -3.66
N PRO A 177 8.41 9.66 -3.98
CA PRO A 177 8.49 8.47 -3.12
C PRO A 177 9.12 8.72 -1.75
N GLU A 178 9.85 9.80 -1.58
CA GLU A 178 10.47 10.16 -0.30
C GLU A 178 9.62 11.13 0.55
N ARG A 179 8.54 11.67 -0.02
CA ARG A 179 7.67 12.62 0.70
C ARG A 179 6.85 11.90 1.77
N PHE A 180 6.89 12.45 2.98
CA PHE A 180 5.99 12.09 4.07
C PHE A 180 5.66 13.33 4.88
N SER A 181 4.39 13.53 5.19
CA SER A 181 3.93 14.62 6.07
C SER A 181 3.21 14.03 7.27
N LEU A 182 3.77 14.24 8.44
CA LEU A 182 3.19 13.83 9.72
C LEU A 182 1.86 14.56 10.00
N GLU A 183 1.83 15.85 9.68
CA GLU A 183 0.64 16.68 9.83
C GLU A 183 -0.51 16.18 8.97
N GLU A 184 -0.26 15.90 7.68
CA GLU A 184 -1.28 15.35 6.78
C GLU A 184 -1.80 13.99 7.25
N ALA A 185 -0.92 13.12 7.76
CA ALA A 185 -1.31 11.81 8.29
C ALA A 185 -2.24 11.96 9.50
N ASN A 186 -1.91 12.82 10.46
CA ASN A 186 -2.74 13.08 11.63
C ASN A 186 -4.04 13.83 11.29
N ASN A 187 -4.01 14.75 10.33
CA ASN A 187 -5.23 15.42 9.85
C ASN A 187 -6.21 14.41 9.20
N ARG A 188 -5.71 13.40 8.48
CA ARG A 188 -6.55 12.34 7.95
C ARG A 188 -7.13 11.44 9.05
N LEU A 189 -6.35 11.09 10.06
CA LEU A 189 -6.84 10.35 11.24
C LEU A 189 -7.97 11.10 11.94
N ALA A 190 -7.81 12.40 12.18
CA ALA A 190 -8.80 13.23 12.85
C ALA A 190 -10.14 13.35 12.10
N ARG A 191 -10.14 13.13 10.78
CA ARG A 191 -11.34 13.25 9.93
C ARG A 191 -12.10 11.94 9.72
N ARG A 192 -11.52 10.79 10.11
CA ARG A 192 -12.15 9.47 9.88
C ARG A 192 -13.38 9.28 10.77
N GLU A 193 -14.52 9.04 10.15
CA GLU A 193 -15.80 8.79 10.86
C GLU A 193 -15.80 7.45 11.60
N ASP A 194 -15.18 6.44 11.03
CA ASP A 194 -15.04 5.10 11.61
C ASP A 194 -14.14 5.07 12.87
N LEU A 195 -13.44 6.19 13.18
CA LEU A 195 -12.65 6.39 14.39
C LEU A 195 -13.30 7.41 15.35
N MET A 196 -14.58 7.73 15.20
CA MET A 196 -15.25 8.79 15.98
C MET A 196 -15.20 8.56 17.50
N ARG A 197 -15.26 7.31 17.96
CA ARG A 197 -15.20 7.01 19.41
C ARG A 197 -13.88 7.44 20.06
N TRP A 198 -12.82 7.66 19.27
CA TRP A 198 -11.51 8.08 19.74
C TRP A 198 -11.30 9.58 19.67
N ARG A 199 -12.24 10.34 19.13
CA ARG A 199 -12.15 11.80 19.10
C ARG A 199 -12.28 12.33 20.52
N ARG A 200 -11.31 13.15 20.92
CA ARG A 200 -11.44 13.92 22.15
C ARG A 200 -12.58 14.94 21.98
N VAL A 201 -13.53 14.96 22.91
CA VAL A 201 -14.58 15.97 23.01
C VAL A 201 -13.97 17.28 23.50
#